data_430e2afbbc1f9d19121da2577ec4287e
#
_entry.id   430e2afbbc1f9d19121da2577ec4287e
#
_cell.length_a   1.000
_cell.length_b   1.000
_cell.length_c   1.000
_cell.angle_alpha   90.00
_cell.angle_beta   90.00
_cell.angle_gamma   90.00
#
_symmetry.space_group_name_H-M   'P 1'
#
loop_
_entity.id
_entity.type
_entity.pdbx_description
1 polymer ?
#
loop_
_entity_poly.entity_id
_entity_poly.type
_entity_poly.pdbx_seq_one_letter_code
_entity_poly.pdbx_strand_id
1 'polypeptide(L)'
;VLSRICRMPMEDVCRQSVSGWIKSLLYYEHRRRGLLIPRGEEILKAKGYASTKPMIEGKKYRGGLVIKPIPGIHFNVTVLDFASLYPSIIKKWNLSYETVRCPHQECKENKVPETDHWVCGKQRGIQSQVIGALRDLRVKWCKPKSMDQSLPEARRRWYDAVQKALKVVLNASYGVFGFEGFPLYCPPLAESIAALGRYAFKKTVEKARGMGLEIIYGDTDSVFVKNASEEQITELITWVEGELGLDLEVDKRLRYAVFTRRKKSYIAVDEGGEVIVRGLMASKSNAFPLLTKMLEQVTRILRKVEEPGDVDWARGEICDAVWATAERIMRREAALDELAFAVTLTKDPREYEKDVPHVRAVKLLNRLGIPVSVGSTVRYVKAKNSYGVAPLHPRVRVKPEIID
;
A
#
# COMPACT_ATOMS: atom_id res chain seq x y z
N VAL A 1 -12.72 5.53 18.43
CA VAL A 1 -12.90 6.20 17.12
C VAL A 1 -13.54 5.25 16.11
N LEU A 2 -12.92 4.12 15.78
CA LEU A 2 -13.42 3.16 14.77
C LEU A 2 -14.84 2.69 15.06
N SER A 3 -15.18 2.37 16.31
CA SER A 3 -16.54 1.96 16.72
C SER A 3 -17.61 2.98 16.30
N ARG A 4 -17.32 4.27 16.49
CA ARG A 4 -18.23 5.36 16.07
C ARG A 4 -18.30 5.52 14.56
N ILE A 5 -17.16 5.41 13.85
CA ILE A 5 -17.12 5.50 12.38
C ILE A 5 -17.89 4.34 11.76
N CYS A 6 -17.64 3.12 12.22
CA CYS A 6 -18.16 1.89 11.62
C CYS A 6 -19.55 1.50 12.16
N ARG A 7 -20.10 2.26 13.12
CA ARG A 7 -21.43 2.02 13.72
C ARG A 7 -21.58 0.62 14.29
N MET A 8 -20.58 0.17 15.07
CA MET A 8 -20.56 -1.16 15.67
C MET A 8 -19.93 -1.14 17.06
N PRO A 9 -20.23 -2.11 17.95
CA PRO A 9 -19.62 -2.26 19.26
C PRO A 9 -18.09 -2.39 19.16
N MET A 10 -17.39 -2.01 20.22
CA MET A 10 -15.92 -2.03 20.24
C MET A 10 -15.37 -3.45 20.16
N GLU A 11 -16.05 -4.40 20.80
CA GLU A 11 -15.69 -5.84 20.74
C GLU A 11 -15.72 -6.35 19.29
N ASP A 12 -16.74 -5.95 18.54
CA ASP A 12 -16.86 -6.33 17.12
C ASP A 12 -15.79 -5.67 16.26
N VAL A 13 -15.40 -4.41 16.54
CA VAL A 13 -14.29 -3.75 15.86
C VAL A 13 -12.98 -4.52 16.07
N CYS A 14 -12.75 -5.05 17.27
CA CYS A 14 -11.55 -5.84 17.59
C CYS A 14 -11.55 -7.23 16.95
N ARG A 15 -12.73 -7.83 16.77
CA ARG A 15 -12.89 -9.21 16.25
C ARG A 15 -13.03 -9.28 14.74
N GLN A 16 -13.61 -8.25 14.12
CA GLN A 16 -13.88 -8.24 12.68
C GLN A 16 -12.77 -7.56 11.90
N SER A 17 -12.63 -7.95 10.64
CA SER A 17 -11.73 -7.30 9.70
C SER A 17 -12.30 -5.96 9.21
N VAL A 18 -11.49 -5.18 8.50
CA VAL A 18 -11.92 -3.91 7.87
C VAL A 18 -13.10 -4.10 6.92
N SER A 19 -13.21 -5.28 6.28
CA SER A 19 -14.38 -5.65 5.46
C SER A 19 -15.67 -5.65 6.31
N GLY A 20 -15.64 -6.20 7.53
CA GLY A 20 -16.76 -6.15 8.47
C GLY A 20 -17.11 -4.73 8.90
N TRP A 21 -16.12 -3.86 9.10
CA TRP A 21 -16.35 -2.45 9.44
C TRP A 21 -17.07 -1.69 8.33
N ILE A 22 -16.61 -1.86 7.09
CA ILE A 22 -17.22 -1.23 5.90
C ILE A 22 -18.64 -1.80 5.66
N LYS A 23 -18.82 -3.11 5.86
CA LYS A 23 -20.16 -3.74 5.81
C LYS A 23 -21.12 -3.08 6.79
N SER A 24 -20.75 -2.98 8.07
CA SER A 24 -21.57 -2.38 9.11
C SER A 24 -21.99 -0.96 8.75
N LEU A 25 -21.04 -0.13 8.31
CA LEU A 25 -21.29 1.25 7.92
C LEU A 25 -22.28 1.35 6.75
N LEU A 26 -22.08 0.58 5.69
CA LEU A 26 -22.96 0.60 4.52
C LEU A 26 -24.34 0.05 4.83
N TYR A 27 -24.45 -1.00 5.64
CA TYR A 27 -25.71 -1.55 6.08
C TYR A 27 -26.50 -0.56 6.95
N TYR A 28 -25.81 0.17 7.85
CA TYR A 28 -26.40 1.25 8.60
C TYR A 28 -26.99 2.32 7.67
N GLU A 29 -26.26 2.74 6.64
CA GLU A 29 -26.73 3.76 5.70
C GLU A 29 -27.90 3.29 4.85
N HIS A 30 -27.96 2.03 4.42
CA HIS A 30 -29.13 1.46 3.74
C HIS A 30 -30.37 1.51 4.65
N ARG A 31 -30.25 1.01 5.88
CA ARG A 31 -31.37 1.01 6.86
C ARG A 31 -31.86 2.43 7.17
N ARG A 32 -30.92 3.35 7.41
CA ARG A 32 -31.24 4.75 7.70
C ARG A 32 -32.05 5.42 6.57
N ARG A 33 -31.85 4.99 5.34
CA ARG A 33 -32.51 5.49 4.14
C ARG A 33 -33.76 4.68 3.76
N GLY A 34 -34.10 3.65 4.51
CA GLY A 34 -35.19 2.76 4.16
C GLY A 34 -34.99 1.93 2.90
N LEU A 35 -33.72 1.69 2.53
CA LEU A 35 -33.34 0.96 1.32
C LEU A 35 -33.05 -0.52 1.62
N LEU A 36 -33.49 -1.40 0.72
CA LEU A 36 -33.18 -2.82 0.78
C LEU A 36 -31.67 -3.04 0.55
N ILE A 37 -31.12 -4.02 1.24
CA ILE A 37 -29.73 -4.46 1.06
C ILE A 37 -29.77 -5.66 0.12
N PRO A 38 -29.21 -5.54 -1.12
CA PRO A 38 -29.23 -6.64 -2.08
C PRO A 38 -28.29 -7.77 -1.62
N ARG A 39 -28.58 -8.99 -2.06
CA ARG A 39 -27.65 -10.12 -1.93
C ARG A 39 -26.52 -10.00 -2.96
N GLY A 40 -25.33 -10.50 -2.65
CA GLY A 40 -24.20 -10.48 -3.57
C GLY A 40 -24.47 -11.15 -4.91
N GLU A 41 -25.26 -12.23 -4.91
CA GLU A 41 -25.70 -12.93 -6.14
C GLU A 41 -26.59 -12.06 -7.02
N GLU A 42 -27.48 -11.26 -6.43
CA GLU A 42 -28.34 -10.32 -7.15
C GLU A 42 -27.52 -9.21 -7.80
N ILE A 43 -26.50 -8.71 -7.09
CA ILE A 43 -25.55 -7.74 -7.64
C ILE A 43 -24.79 -8.35 -8.83
N LEU A 44 -24.24 -9.55 -8.68
CA LEU A 44 -23.51 -10.24 -9.76
C LEU A 44 -24.41 -10.53 -10.96
N LYS A 45 -25.66 -10.97 -10.75
CA LYS A 45 -26.62 -11.19 -11.82
C LYS A 45 -26.96 -9.91 -12.59
N ALA A 46 -27.09 -8.79 -11.88
CA ALA A 46 -27.45 -7.50 -12.49
C ALA A 46 -26.24 -6.79 -13.13
N LYS A 47 -25.05 -6.92 -12.58
CA LYS A 47 -23.86 -6.15 -12.96
C LYS A 47 -22.83 -6.96 -13.74
N GLY A 48 -22.80 -8.28 -13.57
CA GLY A 48 -21.82 -9.18 -14.21
C GLY A 48 -20.43 -9.05 -13.60
N TYR A 49 -19.45 -9.39 -14.42
CA TYR A 49 -18.04 -9.51 -14.03
C TYR A 49 -17.18 -8.37 -14.63
N ALA A 50 -15.90 -8.36 -14.24
CA ALA A 50 -14.91 -7.48 -14.83
C ALA A 50 -14.73 -7.72 -16.33
N SER A 51 -14.41 -6.68 -17.08
CA SER A 51 -14.26 -6.72 -18.55
C SER A 51 -12.80 -6.88 -19.00
N THR A 52 -11.83 -6.47 -18.16
CA THR A 52 -10.40 -6.50 -18.52
C THR A 52 -9.70 -7.74 -17.98
N LYS A 53 -8.75 -8.25 -18.77
CA LYS A 53 -7.87 -9.33 -18.31
C LYS A 53 -6.84 -8.79 -17.30
N PRO A 54 -6.57 -9.50 -16.20
CA PRO A 54 -5.55 -9.09 -15.24
C PRO A 54 -4.15 -9.20 -15.87
N MET A 55 -3.26 -8.26 -15.52
CA MET A 55 -1.83 -8.31 -15.91
C MET A 55 -0.97 -9.14 -14.94
N ILE A 56 -1.50 -9.48 -13.79
CA ILE A 56 -0.82 -10.25 -12.75
C ILE A 56 -1.63 -11.50 -12.51
N GLU A 57 -0.97 -12.66 -12.55
CA GLU A 57 -1.59 -13.95 -12.25
C GLU A 57 -2.28 -13.94 -10.87
N GLY A 58 -3.47 -14.53 -10.79
CA GLY A 58 -4.30 -14.54 -9.58
C GLY A 58 -5.07 -13.25 -9.29
N LYS A 59 -4.96 -12.20 -10.12
CA LYS A 59 -5.82 -11.00 -10.03
C LYS A 59 -7.04 -11.13 -10.94
N LYS A 60 -8.16 -10.52 -10.53
CA LYS A 60 -9.43 -10.60 -11.29
C LYS A 60 -9.56 -9.55 -12.39
N TYR A 61 -8.82 -8.43 -12.28
CA TYR A 61 -8.80 -7.32 -13.23
C TYR A 61 -7.48 -6.53 -13.11
N ARG A 62 -7.26 -5.59 -14.04
CA ARG A 62 -6.05 -4.77 -14.09
C ARG A 62 -6.04 -3.75 -12.94
N GLY A 63 -4.97 -3.75 -12.13
CA GLY A 63 -4.76 -2.82 -11.00
C GLY A 63 -4.23 -1.43 -11.40
N GLY A 64 -3.60 -0.73 -10.46
CA GLY A 64 -2.98 0.58 -10.67
C GLY A 64 -1.82 0.57 -11.67
N LEU A 65 -1.48 1.74 -12.18
CA LEU A 65 -0.35 1.93 -13.09
C LEU A 65 0.93 2.23 -12.31
N VAL A 66 2.04 1.64 -12.74
CA VAL A 66 3.37 1.94 -12.21
C VAL A 66 4.29 2.28 -13.37
N ILE A 67 4.82 3.50 -13.38
CA ILE A 67 5.87 3.93 -14.32
C ILE A 67 7.18 3.25 -13.90
N LYS A 68 7.94 2.75 -14.87
CA LYS A 68 9.26 2.19 -14.57
C LYS A 68 10.19 3.29 -14.03
N PRO A 69 10.93 3.02 -12.95
CA PRO A 69 11.91 3.99 -12.46
C PRO A 69 13.05 4.16 -13.47
N ILE A 70 13.57 5.37 -13.56
CA ILE A 70 14.86 5.65 -14.21
C ILE A 70 15.94 5.27 -13.20
N PRO A 71 16.76 4.24 -13.46
CA PRO A 71 17.80 3.81 -12.51
C PRO A 71 18.84 4.91 -12.33
N GLY A 72 19.37 5.01 -11.11
CA GLY A 72 20.42 5.97 -10.78
C GLY A 72 20.13 6.74 -9.50
N ILE A 73 20.97 7.74 -9.24
CA ILE A 73 20.83 8.67 -8.12
C ILE A 73 20.31 9.98 -8.68
N HIS A 74 19.19 10.42 -8.16
CA HIS A 74 18.49 11.63 -8.61
C HIS A 74 18.39 12.60 -7.44
N PHE A 75 19.03 13.76 -7.56
CA PHE A 75 18.93 14.86 -6.60
C PHE A 75 17.74 15.75 -6.90
N ASN A 76 17.29 16.54 -5.92
CA ASN A 76 16.19 17.49 -6.00
C ASN A 76 14.90 16.87 -6.54
N VAL A 77 14.37 15.89 -5.83
CA VAL A 77 13.16 15.16 -6.24
C VAL A 77 11.97 15.58 -5.37
N THR A 78 10.90 16.04 -6.02
CA THR A 78 9.62 16.29 -5.36
C THR A 78 8.69 15.11 -5.60
N VAL A 79 8.08 14.61 -4.53
CA VAL A 79 7.06 13.55 -4.58
C VAL A 79 5.69 14.22 -4.48
N LEU A 80 4.90 14.08 -5.53
CA LEU A 80 3.50 14.50 -5.57
C LEU A 80 2.62 13.27 -5.37
N ASP A 81 1.64 13.35 -4.48
CA ASP A 81 0.75 12.24 -4.15
C ASP A 81 -0.72 12.67 -4.18
N PHE A 82 -1.59 11.80 -4.66
CA PHE A 82 -3.02 12.07 -4.63
C PHE A 82 -3.59 11.85 -3.23
N ALA A 83 -4.21 12.87 -2.67
CA ALA A 83 -4.88 12.78 -1.37
C ALA A 83 -6.05 11.79 -1.39
N SER A 84 -5.78 10.52 -0.98
CA SER A 84 -6.79 9.45 -0.99
C SER A 84 -7.38 9.17 -2.39
N LEU A 85 -6.55 8.82 -3.39
CA LEU A 85 -6.92 8.68 -4.80
C LEU A 85 -8.22 7.87 -5.00
N TYR A 86 -8.28 6.60 -4.60
CA TYR A 86 -9.44 5.76 -4.85
C TYR A 86 -10.73 6.25 -4.17
N PRO A 87 -10.72 6.70 -2.90
CA PRO A 87 -11.88 7.36 -2.29
C PRO A 87 -12.34 8.62 -3.03
N SER A 88 -11.41 9.44 -3.52
CA SER A 88 -11.70 10.62 -4.32
C SER A 88 -12.35 10.27 -5.65
N ILE A 89 -11.87 9.23 -6.32
CA ILE A 89 -12.45 8.67 -7.55
C ILE A 89 -13.86 8.14 -7.29
N ILE A 90 -14.06 7.36 -6.23
CA ILE A 90 -15.37 6.85 -5.85
C ILE A 90 -16.38 7.99 -5.70
N LYS A 91 -15.97 9.08 -5.05
CA LYS A 91 -16.78 10.27 -4.87
C LYS A 91 -17.02 11.03 -6.19
N LYS A 92 -15.98 11.36 -6.91
CA LYS A 92 -16.00 12.22 -8.12
C LYS A 92 -16.85 11.60 -9.21
N TRP A 93 -16.64 10.33 -9.52
CA TRP A 93 -17.35 9.60 -10.59
C TRP A 93 -18.56 8.82 -10.11
N ASN A 94 -19.07 9.14 -8.91
CA ASN A 94 -20.31 8.53 -8.40
C ASN A 94 -20.33 7.00 -8.41
N LEU A 95 -19.21 6.36 -8.03
CA LEU A 95 -19.01 4.93 -8.12
C LEU A 95 -19.65 4.18 -6.94
N SER A 96 -20.60 3.30 -7.26
CA SER A 96 -21.32 2.44 -6.32
C SER A 96 -21.89 1.23 -7.07
N TYR A 97 -22.20 0.16 -6.35
CA TYR A 97 -22.80 -1.02 -6.99
C TYR A 97 -24.12 -0.69 -7.71
N GLU A 98 -24.88 0.31 -7.25
CA GLU A 98 -26.11 0.75 -7.90
C GLU A 98 -25.86 1.53 -9.18
N THR A 99 -24.80 2.33 -9.20
CA THR A 99 -24.54 3.31 -10.25
C THR A 99 -23.70 2.77 -11.40
N VAL A 100 -22.78 1.83 -11.15
CA VAL A 100 -22.03 1.16 -12.22
C VAL A 100 -22.94 0.22 -12.98
N ARG A 101 -22.90 0.26 -14.33
CA ARG A 101 -23.79 -0.51 -15.21
C ARG A 101 -25.27 -0.34 -14.82
N CYS A 102 -25.70 0.89 -14.61
CA CYS A 102 -27.13 1.19 -14.34
C CYS A 102 -28.01 0.86 -15.56
N PRO A 103 -29.33 0.63 -15.36
CA PRO A 103 -30.22 0.23 -16.46
C PRO A 103 -30.59 1.37 -17.43
N HIS A 104 -30.26 2.62 -17.12
CA HIS A 104 -30.64 3.78 -17.93
C HIS A 104 -29.83 3.82 -19.24
N GLN A 105 -30.53 3.89 -20.38
CA GLN A 105 -29.88 3.85 -21.71
C GLN A 105 -28.99 5.08 -21.93
N GLU A 106 -29.43 6.28 -21.57
CA GLU A 106 -28.69 7.52 -21.69
C GLU A 106 -27.40 7.58 -20.86
N CYS A 107 -27.32 6.77 -19.77
CA CYS A 107 -26.11 6.69 -18.96
C CYS A 107 -25.01 5.87 -19.61
N LYS A 108 -25.30 5.10 -20.66
CA LYS A 108 -24.29 4.28 -21.38
C LYS A 108 -23.21 5.11 -22.04
N GLU A 109 -23.44 6.39 -22.27
CA GLU A 109 -22.46 7.35 -22.78
C GLU A 109 -21.39 7.74 -21.75
N ASN A 110 -21.71 7.63 -20.45
CA ASN A 110 -20.80 7.91 -19.35
C ASN A 110 -19.82 6.75 -19.14
N LYS A 111 -19.01 6.45 -20.14
CA LYS A 111 -18.09 5.31 -20.16
C LYS A 111 -16.93 5.47 -19.19
N VAL A 112 -16.57 4.37 -18.56
CA VAL A 112 -15.34 4.26 -17.77
C VAL A 112 -14.18 3.90 -18.70
N PRO A 113 -13.12 4.72 -18.77
CA PRO A 113 -11.98 4.46 -19.65
C PRO A 113 -11.40 3.04 -19.49
N GLU A 114 -10.93 2.46 -20.58
CA GLU A 114 -10.31 1.13 -20.64
C GLU A 114 -11.23 -0.04 -20.20
N THR A 115 -12.55 0.15 -20.11
CA THR A 115 -13.52 -0.87 -19.70
C THR A 115 -14.80 -0.80 -20.55
N ASP A 116 -15.67 -1.82 -20.42
CA ASP A 116 -17.00 -1.83 -21.00
C ASP A 116 -18.08 -1.28 -20.02
N HIS A 117 -17.65 -0.57 -18.97
CA HIS A 117 -18.53 -0.07 -17.94
C HIS A 117 -18.96 1.37 -18.20
N TRP A 118 -20.11 1.74 -17.63
CA TRP A 118 -20.62 3.11 -17.58
C TRP A 118 -21.13 3.41 -16.19
N VAL A 119 -21.30 4.68 -15.87
CA VAL A 119 -21.75 5.16 -14.56
C VAL A 119 -23.01 5.99 -14.66
N CYS A 120 -23.92 5.82 -13.73
CA CYS A 120 -25.19 6.51 -13.66
C CYS A 120 -25.02 8.03 -13.41
N GLY A 121 -25.62 8.85 -14.26
CA GLY A 121 -25.74 10.30 -14.07
C GLY A 121 -27.03 10.73 -13.35
N LYS A 122 -28.03 9.83 -13.21
CA LYS A 122 -29.37 10.18 -12.71
C LYS A 122 -29.53 10.06 -11.20
N GLN A 123 -28.78 9.16 -10.57
CA GLN A 123 -28.90 8.92 -9.12
C GLN A 123 -27.52 8.87 -8.45
N ARG A 124 -27.48 9.22 -7.17
CA ARG A 124 -26.27 9.15 -6.35
C ARG A 124 -26.16 7.79 -5.65
N GLY A 125 -25.02 7.13 -5.81
CA GLY A 125 -24.77 5.83 -5.18
C GLY A 125 -24.41 5.95 -3.71
N ILE A 126 -24.84 4.97 -2.90
CA ILE A 126 -24.61 4.96 -1.44
C ILE A 126 -23.12 4.89 -1.13
N GLN A 127 -22.38 3.98 -1.78
CA GLN A 127 -20.93 3.85 -1.54
C GLN A 127 -20.19 5.13 -1.89
N SER A 128 -20.55 5.79 -3.00
CA SER A 128 -20.00 7.08 -3.40
C SER A 128 -20.23 8.17 -2.35
N GLN A 129 -21.46 8.25 -1.83
CA GLN A 129 -21.81 9.26 -0.82
C GLN A 129 -21.12 8.99 0.51
N VAL A 130 -21.11 7.74 1.00
CA VAL A 130 -20.52 7.37 2.29
C VAL A 130 -19.00 7.53 2.25
N ILE A 131 -18.35 6.93 1.28
CA ILE A 131 -16.88 7.00 1.14
C ILE A 131 -16.44 8.44 0.86
N GLY A 132 -17.20 9.17 0.03
CA GLY A 132 -16.95 10.57 -0.26
C GLY A 132 -17.03 11.46 0.98
N ALA A 133 -18.06 11.27 1.83
CA ALA A 133 -18.20 12.03 3.08
C ALA A 133 -17.07 11.73 4.07
N LEU A 134 -16.69 10.46 4.23
CA LEU A 134 -15.54 10.08 5.09
C LEU A 134 -14.22 10.63 4.58
N ARG A 135 -14.04 10.64 3.25
CA ARG A 135 -12.87 11.21 2.60
C ARG A 135 -12.78 12.72 2.86
N ASP A 136 -13.87 13.45 2.69
CA ASP A 136 -13.90 14.90 2.94
C ASP A 136 -13.66 15.20 4.42
N LEU A 137 -14.29 14.46 5.32
CA LEU A 137 -14.04 14.57 6.75
C LEU A 137 -12.55 14.38 7.09
N ARG A 138 -11.88 13.40 6.45
CA ARG A 138 -10.46 13.18 6.65
C ARG A 138 -9.61 14.30 6.07
N VAL A 139 -9.75 14.58 4.77
CA VAL A 139 -8.83 15.42 4.01
C VAL A 139 -9.07 16.90 4.27
N LYS A 140 -10.35 17.33 4.29
CA LYS A 140 -10.70 18.75 4.41
C LYS A 140 -10.86 19.23 5.86
N TRP A 141 -10.99 18.30 6.81
CA TRP A 141 -11.27 18.66 8.19
C TRP A 141 -10.26 18.11 9.18
N CYS A 142 -10.15 16.78 9.32
CA CYS A 142 -9.35 16.19 10.39
C CYS A 142 -7.83 16.31 10.15
N LYS A 143 -7.36 16.11 8.91
CA LYS A 143 -5.92 16.20 8.58
C LYS A 143 -5.38 17.63 8.79
N PRO A 144 -6.00 18.70 8.29
CA PRO A 144 -5.55 20.07 8.57
C PRO A 144 -5.56 20.41 10.07
N LYS A 145 -6.64 20.05 10.80
CA LYS A 145 -6.74 20.32 12.23
C LYS A 145 -5.73 19.54 13.08
N SER A 146 -5.27 18.40 12.63
CA SER A 146 -4.22 17.65 13.32
C SER A 146 -2.86 18.33 13.26
N MET A 147 -2.65 19.19 12.28
CA MET A 147 -1.41 19.96 12.07
C MET A 147 -1.49 21.41 12.55
N ASP A 148 -2.68 21.90 12.89
CA ASP A 148 -2.94 23.28 13.30
C ASP A 148 -2.35 23.59 14.68
N GLN A 149 -1.25 24.33 14.70
CA GLN A 149 -0.55 24.70 15.93
C GLN A 149 -1.35 25.65 16.84
N SER A 150 -2.40 26.30 16.34
CA SER A 150 -3.31 27.13 17.15
C SER A 150 -4.21 26.32 18.07
N LEU A 151 -4.36 25.01 17.80
CA LEU A 151 -5.18 24.13 18.63
C LEU A 151 -4.36 23.51 19.77
N PRO A 152 -5.00 23.28 20.95
CA PRO A 152 -4.37 22.54 22.05
C PRO A 152 -3.89 21.15 21.59
N GLU A 153 -2.74 20.70 22.12
CA GLU A 153 -2.11 19.43 21.75
C GLU A 153 -3.07 18.23 21.85
N ALA A 154 -3.87 18.16 22.90
CA ALA A 154 -4.86 17.09 23.09
C ALA A 154 -5.89 17.04 21.95
N ARG A 155 -6.32 18.19 21.42
CA ARG A 155 -7.21 18.27 20.26
C ARG A 155 -6.52 17.85 18.98
N ARG A 156 -5.28 18.27 18.75
CA ARG A 156 -4.47 17.85 17.59
C ARG A 156 -4.28 16.34 17.58
N ARG A 157 -3.92 15.74 18.72
CA ARG A 157 -3.80 14.28 18.89
C ARG A 157 -5.13 13.56 18.60
N TRP A 158 -6.25 14.13 19.05
CA TRP A 158 -7.56 13.56 18.75
C TRP A 158 -7.88 13.59 17.26
N TYR A 159 -7.66 14.71 16.57
CA TYR A 159 -7.86 14.81 15.13
C TYR A 159 -6.91 13.88 14.36
N ASP A 160 -5.67 13.71 14.82
CA ASP A 160 -4.71 12.78 14.24
C ASP A 160 -5.19 11.32 14.38
N ALA A 161 -5.69 10.94 15.56
CA ALA A 161 -6.27 9.61 15.76
C ALA A 161 -7.49 9.37 14.85
N VAL A 162 -8.35 10.38 14.69
CA VAL A 162 -9.53 10.28 13.79
C VAL A 162 -9.13 10.15 12.33
N GLN A 163 -8.21 11.02 11.85
CA GLN A 163 -7.78 10.97 10.44
C GLN A 163 -7.02 9.67 10.10
N LYS A 164 -6.26 9.12 11.04
CA LYS A 164 -5.60 7.80 10.89
C LYS A 164 -6.62 6.67 10.81
N ALA A 165 -7.64 6.68 11.67
CA ALA A 165 -8.73 5.69 11.63
C ALA A 165 -9.51 5.76 10.31
N LEU A 166 -9.87 6.96 9.85
CA LEU A 166 -10.50 7.19 8.55
C LEU A 166 -9.61 6.69 7.39
N LYS A 167 -8.28 6.93 7.46
CA LYS A 167 -7.33 6.44 6.45
C LYS A 167 -7.39 4.92 6.28
N VAL A 168 -7.51 4.17 7.37
CA VAL A 168 -7.62 2.70 7.31
C VAL A 168 -8.88 2.27 6.55
N VAL A 169 -10.03 2.82 6.91
CA VAL A 169 -11.32 2.50 6.26
C VAL A 169 -11.32 2.88 4.78
N LEU A 170 -10.84 4.09 4.46
CA LEU A 170 -10.80 4.62 3.11
C LEU A 170 -9.85 3.83 2.19
N ASN A 171 -8.64 3.53 2.67
CA ASN A 171 -7.67 2.78 1.87
C ASN A 171 -8.12 1.34 1.60
N ALA A 172 -8.87 0.74 2.53
CA ALA A 172 -9.39 -0.61 2.36
C ALA A 172 -10.63 -0.67 1.43
N SER A 173 -11.39 0.42 1.28
CA SER A 173 -12.69 0.42 0.62
C SER A 173 -12.65 -0.16 -0.80
N TYR A 174 -11.68 0.24 -1.62
CA TYR A 174 -11.49 -0.27 -2.97
C TYR A 174 -11.27 -1.79 -2.98
N GLY A 175 -10.35 -2.29 -2.15
CA GLY A 175 -10.05 -3.72 -2.05
C GLY A 175 -11.25 -4.53 -1.52
N VAL A 176 -12.01 -3.97 -0.59
CA VAL A 176 -13.22 -4.60 -0.02
C VAL A 176 -14.32 -4.72 -1.08
N PHE A 177 -14.55 -3.71 -1.92
CA PHE A 177 -15.57 -3.77 -2.97
C PHE A 177 -15.25 -4.81 -4.06
N GLY A 178 -13.97 -5.12 -4.25
CA GLY A 178 -13.48 -6.18 -5.14
C GLY A 178 -13.25 -7.54 -4.47
N PHE A 179 -13.57 -7.69 -3.19
CA PHE A 179 -13.40 -8.93 -2.44
C PHE A 179 -14.67 -9.80 -2.52
N GLU A 180 -14.53 -11.05 -3.00
CA GLU A 180 -15.65 -11.96 -3.25
C GLU A 180 -16.47 -12.29 -2.00
N GLY A 181 -15.83 -12.38 -0.84
CA GLY A 181 -16.52 -12.58 0.44
C GLY A 181 -17.24 -11.34 0.99
N PHE A 182 -17.23 -10.21 0.27
CA PHE A 182 -17.93 -9.01 0.70
C PHE A 182 -19.41 -9.04 0.24
N PRO A 183 -20.39 -8.80 1.13
CA PRO A 183 -21.82 -8.90 0.76
C PRO A 183 -22.27 -8.00 -0.39
N LEU A 184 -21.62 -6.84 -0.57
CA LEU A 184 -21.88 -5.93 -1.69
C LEU A 184 -20.77 -6.01 -2.74
N TYR A 185 -20.23 -7.20 -2.95
CA TYR A 185 -19.20 -7.48 -3.96
C TYR A 185 -19.68 -7.11 -5.36
N CYS A 186 -18.91 -6.28 -6.04
CA CYS A 186 -19.24 -5.82 -7.39
C CYS A 186 -17.94 -5.65 -8.22
N PRO A 187 -17.52 -6.69 -8.97
CA PRO A 187 -16.31 -6.64 -9.79
C PRO A 187 -16.26 -5.45 -10.75
N PRO A 188 -17.35 -5.09 -11.49
CA PRO A 188 -17.35 -3.91 -12.34
C PRO A 188 -17.08 -2.60 -11.60
N LEU A 189 -17.54 -2.47 -10.35
CA LEU A 189 -17.23 -1.30 -9.51
C LEU A 189 -15.74 -1.22 -9.19
N ALA A 190 -15.16 -2.30 -8.70
CA ALA A 190 -13.76 -2.33 -8.34
C ALA A 190 -12.84 -2.10 -9.57
N GLU A 191 -13.20 -2.68 -10.72
CA GLU A 191 -12.50 -2.43 -11.98
C GLU A 191 -12.60 -0.97 -12.42
N SER A 192 -13.80 -0.37 -12.32
CA SER A 192 -14.03 1.05 -12.66
C SER A 192 -13.18 1.98 -11.80
N ILE A 193 -13.07 1.71 -10.49
CA ILE A 193 -12.21 2.50 -9.59
C ILE A 193 -10.76 2.44 -10.05
N ALA A 194 -10.24 1.24 -10.33
CA ALA A 194 -8.87 1.06 -10.80
C ALA A 194 -8.61 1.71 -12.16
N ALA A 195 -9.56 1.61 -13.10
CA ALA A 195 -9.46 2.18 -14.44
C ALA A 195 -9.44 3.72 -14.39
N LEU A 196 -10.32 4.33 -13.61
CA LEU A 196 -10.34 5.77 -13.41
C LEU A 196 -9.10 6.28 -12.65
N GLY A 197 -8.54 5.47 -11.74
CA GLY A 197 -7.25 5.76 -11.11
C GLY A 197 -6.11 5.81 -12.12
N ARG A 198 -6.05 4.83 -13.02
CA ARG A 198 -5.07 4.83 -14.11
C ARG A 198 -5.27 6.01 -15.07
N TYR A 199 -6.51 6.34 -15.39
CA TYR A 199 -6.84 7.49 -16.21
C TYR A 199 -6.34 8.79 -15.60
N ALA A 200 -6.69 9.06 -14.34
CA ALA A 200 -6.27 10.27 -13.62
C ALA A 200 -4.74 10.35 -13.53
N PHE A 201 -4.08 9.25 -13.17
CA PHE A 201 -2.63 9.19 -13.10
C PHE A 201 -1.95 9.45 -14.46
N LYS A 202 -2.45 8.82 -15.54
CA LYS A 202 -1.93 9.05 -16.90
C LYS A 202 -2.07 10.52 -17.33
N LYS A 203 -3.24 11.10 -17.12
CA LYS A 203 -3.51 12.51 -17.45
C LYS A 203 -2.59 13.46 -16.70
N THR A 204 -2.35 13.22 -15.42
CA THR A 204 -1.41 14.00 -14.60
C THR A 204 0.02 13.88 -15.14
N VAL A 205 0.47 12.68 -15.49
CA VAL A 205 1.80 12.44 -16.07
C VAL A 205 1.94 13.09 -17.46
N GLU A 206 0.90 13.01 -18.30
CA GLU A 206 0.87 13.66 -19.62
C GLU A 206 0.99 15.19 -19.48
N LYS A 207 0.20 15.80 -18.59
CA LYS A 207 0.26 17.25 -18.31
C LYS A 207 1.64 17.64 -17.78
N ALA A 208 2.18 16.92 -16.78
CA ALA A 208 3.49 17.20 -16.20
C ALA A 208 4.60 17.17 -17.26
N ARG A 209 4.59 16.17 -18.14
CA ARG A 209 5.54 16.08 -19.26
C ARG A 209 5.36 17.22 -20.27
N GLY A 210 4.12 17.59 -20.58
CA GLY A 210 3.81 18.73 -21.43
C GLY A 210 4.29 20.07 -20.88
N MET A 211 4.45 20.18 -19.56
CA MET A 211 5.06 21.32 -18.87
C MET A 211 6.60 21.23 -18.78
N GLY A 212 7.22 20.21 -19.37
CA GLY A 212 8.67 20.01 -19.34
C GLY A 212 9.19 19.38 -18.03
N LEU A 213 8.32 18.85 -17.16
CA LEU A 213 8.73 18.20 -15.93
C LEU A 213 9.35 16.83 -16.19
N GLU A 214 10.52 16.56 -15.61
CA GLU A 214 11.20 15.27 -15.68
C GLU A 214 10.62 14.29 -14.66
N ILE A 215 9.82 13.31 -15.13
CA ILE A 215 9.23 12.27 -14.29
C ILE A 215 10.18 11.08 -14.26
N ILE A 216 10.77 10.81 -13.09
CA ILE A 216 11.74 9.71 -12.90
C ILE A 216 11.10 8.41 -12.41
N TYR A 217 9.94 8.47 -11.75
CA TYR A 217 9.19 7.32 -11.25
C TYR A 217 7.74 7.68 -10.97
N GLY A 218 6.86 6.68 -10.91
CA GLY A 218 5.48 6.86 -10.46
C GLY A 218 4.84 5.54 -10.04
N ASP A 219 4.06 5.56 -8.97
CA ASP A 219 3.45 4.36 -8.39
C ASP A 219 2.01 4.61 -7.96
N THR A 220 1.08 4.21 -8.80
CA THR A 220 -0.37 4.21 -8.54
C THR A 220 -0.97 5.58 -8.27
N ASP A 221 -0.53 6.27 -7.25
CA ASP A 221 -1.03 7.55 -6.72
C ASP A 221 0.07 8.60 -6.51
N SER A 222 1.34 8.22 -6.67
CA SER A 222 2.47 9.12 -6.49
C SER A 222 3.32 9.29 -7.76
N VAL A 223 3.80 10.52 -7.99
CA VAL A 223 4.68 10.90 -9.10
C VAL A 223 5.94 11.54 -8.54
N PHE A 224 7.11 11.06 -8.97
CA PHE A 224 8.41 11.59 -8.58
C PHE A 224 8.94 12.48 -9.70
N VAL A 225 9.08 13.74 -9.41
CA VAL A 225 9.50 14.77 -10.36
C VAL A 225 10.85 15.33 -9.95
N LYS A 226 11.80 15.38 -10.90
CA LYS A 226 13.14 15.89 -10.64
C LYS A 226 13.24 17.35 -11.05
N ASN A 227 13.95 18.16 -10.25
CA ASN A 227 14.26 19.58 -10.53
C ASN A 227 13.04 20.45 -10.89
N ALA A 228 11.87 20.16 -10.33
CA ALA A 228 10.67 20.96 -10.55
C ALA A 228 10.72 22.28 -9.76
N SER A 229 10.35 23.39 -10.40
CA SER A 229 10.15 24.66 -9.71
C SER A 229 8.83 24.69 -8.93
N GLU A 230 8.72 25.60 -7.95
CA GLU A 230 7.48 25.78 -7.16
C GLU A 230 6.30 26.20 -8.04
N GLU A 231 6.57 27.03 -9.05
CA GLU A 231 5.57 27.47 -10.01
C GLU A 231 5.04 26.30 -10.83
N GLN A 232 5.91 25.43 -11.33
CA GLN A 232 5.53 24.24 -12.09
C GLN A 232 4.72 23.25 -11.22
N ILE A 233 5.13 23.06 -9.96
CA ILE A 233 4.40 22.20 -9.01
C ILE A 233 3.01 22.76 -8.76
N THR A 234 2.90 24.06 -8.48
CA THR A 234 1.65 24.76 -8.21
C THR A 234 0.72 24.73 -9.44
N GLU A 235 1.25 24.96 -10.64
CA GLU A 235 0.48 24.86 -11.88
C GLU A 235 -0.08 23.45 -12.08
N LEU A 236 0.74 22.41 -11.86
CA LEU A 236 0.29 21.02 -12.02
C LEU A 236 -0.80 20.66 -11.00
N ILE A 237 -0.64 21.07 -9.74
CA ILE A 237 -1.64 20.84 -8.67
C ILE A 237 -2.96 21.53 -9.05
N THR A 238 -2.90 22.80 -9.44
CA THR A 238 -4.09 23.58 -9.83
C THR A 238 -4.79 22.96 -11.04
N TRP A 239 -4.04 22.51 -12.03
CA TRP A 239 -4.59 21.84 -13.20
C TRP A 239 -5.29 20.51 -12.82
N VAL A 240 -4.68 19.69 -11.96
CA VAL A 240 -5.28 18.42 -11.49
C VAL A 240 -6.58 18.69 -10.72
N GLU A 241 -6.60 19.72 -9.88
CA GLU A 241 -7.80 20.10 -9.14
C GLU A 241 -8.91 20.60 -10.09
N GLY A 242 -8.59 21.46 -11.03
CA GLY A 242 -9.55 22.03 -11.99
C GLY A 242 -10.10 20.99 -12.97
N GLU A 243 -9.24 20.26 -13.65
CA GLU A 243 -9.61 19.35 -14.73
C GLU A 243 -10.09 17.98 -14.21
N LEU A 244 -9.35 17.40 -13.25
CA LEU A 244 -9.69 16.07 -12.75
C LEU A 244 -10.57 16.12 -11.49
N GLY A 245 -10.67 17.26 -10.81
CA GLY A 245 -11.40 17.41 -9.56
C GLY A 245 -10.85 16.52 -8.46
N LEU A 246 -9.54 16.29 -8.46
CA LEU A 246 -8.82 15.47 -7.50
C LEU A 246 -7.78 16.33 -6.79
N ASP A 247 -7.51 16.04 -5.52
CA ASP A 247 -6.51 16.75 -4.76
C ASP A 247 -5.15 16.07 -4.97
N LEU A 248 -4.20 16.80 -5.55
CA LEU A 248 -2.78 16.44 -5.62
C LEU A 248 -2.02 17.30 -4.62
N GLU A 249 -1.13 16.72 -3.83
CA GLU A 249 -0.36 17.44 -2.82
C GLU A 249 1.13 17.07 -2.89
N VAL A 250 2.00 17.96 -2.41
CA VAL A 250 3.41 17.63 -2.17
C VAL A 250 3.46 16.76 -0.93
N ASP A 251 3.78 15.47 -1.11
CA ASP A 251 3.95 14.53 0.01
C ASP A 251 5.33 14.69 0.64
N LYS A 252 6.39 14.76 -0.19
CA LYS A 252 7.76 14.87 0.29
C LYS A 252 8.65 15.65 -0.69
N ARG A 253 9.64 16.33 -0.12
CA ARG A 253 10.79 16.86 -0.84
C ARG A 253 12.00 16.01 -0.46
N LEU A 254 12.63 15.44 -1.46
CA LEU A 254 13.75 14.54 -1.29
C LEU A 254 15.02 15.26 -1.73
N ARG A 255 16.02 15.29 -0.85
CA ARG A 255 17.36 15.73 -1.19
C ARG A 255 17.85 14.90 -2.37
N TYR A 256 17.67 13.57 -2.29
CA TYR A 256 17.91 12.64 -3.41
C TYR A 256 17.13 11.34 -3.24
N ALA A 257 17.00 10.60 -4.35
CA ALA A 257 16.44 9.25 -4.40
C ALA A 257 17.30 8.33 -5.27
N VAL A 258 17.47 7.10 -4.84
CA VAL A 258 18.25 6.05 -5.53
C VAL A 258 17.27 5.00 -6.04
N PHE A 259 17.17 4.87 -7.34
CA PHE A 259 16.32 3.89 -7.99
C PHE A 259 17.13 2.77 -8.64
N THR A 260 16.60 1.56 -8.51
CA THR A 260 17.03 0.40 -9.29
C THR A 260 16.07 0.19 -10.47
N ARG A 261 16.33 -0.80 -11.33
CA ARG A 261 15.38 -1.19 -12.39
C ARG A 261 14.08 -1.83 -11.86
N ARG A 262 14.03 -2.14 -10.55
CA ARG A 262 12.86 -2.79 -9.94
C ARG A 262 11.83 -1.77 -9.52
N LYS A 263 10.58 -1.97 -9.95
CA LYS A 263 9.43 -1.21 -9.46
C LYS A 263 9.26 -1.42 -7.96
N LYS A 264 8.81 -0.39 -7.25
CA LYS A 264 8.51 -0.41 -5.80
C LYS A 264 9.72 -0.68 -4.90
N SER A 265 10.93 -0.43 -5.40
CA SER A 265 12.18 -0.64 -4.66
C SER A 265 13.10 0.55 -4.85
N TYR A 266 13.25 1.35 -3.80
CA TYR A 266 14.12 2.53 -3.80
C TYR A 266 14.55 2.92 -2.38
N ILE A 267 15.60 3.72 -2.29
CA ILE A 267 16.01 4.44 -1.09
C ILE A 267 15.96 5.92 -1.42
N ALA A 268 15.52 6.75 -0.48
CA ALA A 268 15.52 8.19 -0.62
C ALA A 268 15.89 8.86 0.70
N VAL A 269 16.40 10.07 0.62
CA VAL A 269 16.67 10.93 1.79
C VAL A 269 15.89 12.22 1.60
N ASP A 270 15.07 12.58 2.55
CA ASP A 270 14.33 13.84 2.51
C ASP A 270 15.20 15.05 2.91
N GLU A 271 14.67 16.25 2.77
CA GLU A 271 15.36 17.48 3.15
C GLU A 271 15.71 17.53 4.64
N GLY A 272 14.92 16.86 5.51
CA GLY A 272 15.18 16.74 6.94
C GLY A 272 16.22 15.67 7.29
N GLY A 273 16.76 14.94 6.31
CA GLY A 273 17.71 13.85 6.51
C GLY A 273 17.09 12.53 6.96
N GLU A 274 15.75 12.37 6.89
CA GLU A 274 15.10 11.08 7.11
C GLU A 274 15.34 10.15 5.92
N VAL A 275 15.81 8.93 6.20
CA VAL A 275 16.05 7.92 5.15
C VAL A 275 14.81 7.06 4.97
N ILE A 276 14.29 7.06 3.76
CA ILE A 276 13.12 6.30 3.34
C ILE A 276 13.59 5.07 2.57
N VAL A 277 13.28 3.89 3.08
CA VAL A 277 13.59 2.61 2.42
C VAL A 277 12.30 1.93 1.98
N ARG A 278 12.19 1.58 0.70
CA ARG A 278 11.04 0.87 0.14
C ARG A 278 11.48 -0.37 -0.62
N GLY A 279 10.75 -1.47 -0.43
CA GLY A 279 10.86 -2.69 -1.23
C GLY A 279 12.13 -3.51 -1.07
N LEU A 280 13.06 -3.11 -0.21
CA LEU A 280 14.27 -3.88 0.09
C LEU A 280 13.97 -5.00 1.09
N MET A 281 14.67 -6.14 0.95
CA MET A 281 14.49 -7.27 1.86
C MET A 281 14.89 -6.91 3.29
N ALA A 282 15.95 -6.13 3.46
CA ALA A 282 16.46 -5.70 4.76
C ALA A 282 15.48 -4.83 5.56
N SER A 283 14.52 -4.17 4.91
CA SER A 283 13.48 -3.35 5.56
C SER A 283 12.22 -4.10 5.94
N LYS A 284 12.14 -5.41 5.64
CA LYS A 284 10.95 -6.21 5.97
C LYS A 284 10.99 -6.67 7.42
N SER A 285 9.83 -6.78 8.05
CA SER A 285 9.68 -7.22 9.46
C SER A 285 10.20 -8.64 9.73
N ASN A 286 10.36 -9.46 8.69
CA ASN A 286 10.91 -10.81 8.77
C ASN A 286 12.35 -10.92 8.27
N ALA A 287 13.06 -9.79 8.06
CA ALA A 287 14.48 -9.81 7.76
C ALA A 287 15.28 -10.34 8.97
N PHE A 288 16.37 -11.05 8.70
CA PHE A 288 17.23 -11.49 9.79
C PHE A 288 18.04 -10.31 10.39
N PRO A 289 18.33 -10.32 11.71
CA PRO A 289 18.87 -9.16 12.42
C PRO A 289 20.17 -8.59 11.85
N LEU A 290 21.08 -9.43 11.38
CA LEU A 290 22.36 -8.96 10.81
C LEU A 290 22.12 -8.09 9.57
N LEU A 291 21.17 -8.47 8.70
CA LEU A 291 20.81 -7.70 7.51
C LEU A 291 20.16 -6.35 7.89
N THR A 292 19.36 -6.33 8.94
CA THR A 292 18.76 -5.10 9.46
C THR A 292 19.84 -4.16 10.02
N LYS A 293 20.78 -4.68 10.81
CA LYS A 293 21.92 -3.90 11.32
C LYS A 293 22.79 -3.32 10.18
N MET A 294 23.05 -4.10 9.14
CA MET A 294 23.76 -3.60 7.96
C MET A 294 22.99 -2.46 7.29
N LEU A 295 21.67 -2.60 7.11
CA LEU A 295 20.84 -1.53 6.55
C LEU A 295 20.87 -0.26 7.42
N GLU A 296 20.89 -0.38 8.73
CA GLU A 296 21.03 0.75 9.66
C GLU A 296 22.36 1.48 9.48
N GLN A 297 23.46 0.75 9.26
CA GLN A 297 24.76 1.36 8.92
C GLN A 297 24.69 2.10 7.58
N VAL A 298 24.15 1.47 6.55
CA VAL A 298 23.96 2.07 5.23
C VAL A 298 23.10 3.35 5.34
N THR A 299 22.02 3.33 6.10
CA THR A 299 21.17 4.52 6.28
C THR A 299 21.88 5.66 7.00
N ARG A 300 22.79 5.37 7.94
CA ARG A 300 23.63 6.41 8.60
C ARG A 300 24.60 7.07 7.62
N ILE A 301 25.19 6.30 6.68
CA ILE A 301 26.05 6.84 5.65
C ILE A 301 25.26 7.70 4.68
N LEU A 302 24.12 7.20 4.19
CA LEU A 302 23.25 7.90 3.25
C LEU A 302 22.75 9.25 3.78
N ARG A 303 22.48 9.39 5.08
CA ARG A 303 22.11 10.66 5.70
C ARG A 303 23.13 11.77 5.50
N LYS A 304 24.41 11.43 5.38
CA LYS A 304 25.53 12.39 5.27
C LYS A 304 25.72 12.91 3.84
N VAL A 305 25.09 12.26 2.86
CA VAL A 305 25.14 12.71 1.45
C VAL A 305 24.25 13.94 1.30
N GLU A 306 24.86 15.07 0.97
CA GLU A 306 24.17 16.34 0.77
C GLU A 306 24.16 16.78 -0.69
N GLU A 307 25.24 16.51 -1.41
CA GLU A 307 25.40 16.91 -2.81
C GLU A 307 25.98 15.77 -3.67
N PRO A 308 25.93 15.89 -5.00
CA PRO A 308 26.48 14.86 -5.91
C PRO A 308 27.94 14.50 -5.66
N GLY A 309 28.74 15.42 -5.16
CA GLY A 309 30.17 15.20 -4.83
C GLY A 309 30.40 14.16 -3.73
N ASP A 310 29.42 13.98 -2.83
CA ASP A 310 29.51 13.03 -1.72
C ASP A 310 29.27 11.56 -2.13
N VAL A 311 28.75 11.33 -3.33
CA VAL A 311 28.26 10.01 -3.77
C VAL A 311 29.37 8.99 -3.81
N ASP A 312 30.56 9.35 -4.31
CA ASP A 312 31.68 8.39 -4.46
C ASP A 312 32.21 7.96 -3.10
N TRP A 313 32.36 8.91 -2.17
CA TRP A 313 32.71 8.61 -0.79
C TRP A 313 31.67 7.67 -0.15
N ALA A 314 30.40 8.04 -0.21
CA ALA A 314 29.33 7.24 0.40
C ALA A 314 29.25 5.82 -0.20
N ARG A 315 29.50 5.69 -1.51
CA ARG A 315 29.55 4.39 -2.18
C ARG A 315 30.67 3.51 -1.60
N GLY A 316 31.86 4.07 -1.37
CA GLY A 316 32.98 3.37 -0.73
C GLY A 316 32.59 2.84 0.65
N GLU A 317 32.13 3.72 1.53
CA GLU A 317 31.70 3.36 2.89
C GLU A 317 30.57 2.29 2.91
N ILE A 318 29.60 2.40 1.98
CA ILE A 318 28.51 1.42 1.86
C ILE A 318 29.06 0.06 1.39
N CYS A 319 29.97 0.05 0.41
CA CYS A 319 30.60 -1.18 -0.04
C CYS A 319 31.35 -1.85 1.10
N ASP A 320 32.13 -1.11 1.87
CA ASP A 320 32.89 -1.63 3.02
C ASP A 320 31.96 -2.22 4.10
N ALA A 321 30.86 -1.54 4.44
CA ALA A 321 29.88 -2.03 5.39
C ALA A 321 29.20 -3.33 4.91
N VAL A 322 28.89 -3.42 3.62
CA VAL A 322 28.29 -4.62 3.00
C VAL A 322 29.29 -5.76 2.98
N TRP A 323 30.54 -5.51 2.56
CA TRP A 323 31.60 -6.52 2.52
C TRP A 323 31.96 -7.04 3.91
N ALA A 324 32.10 -6.16 4.91
CA ALA A 324 32.34 -6.57 6.29
C ALA A 324 31.23 -7.50 6.81
N THR A 325 29.97 -7.19 6.49
CA THR A 325 28.82 -8.04 6.85
C THR A 325 28.87 -9.39 6.13
N ALA A 326 29.17 -9.39 4.83
CA ALA A 326 29.29 -10.61 4.03
C ALA A 326 30.43 -11.49 4.53
N GLU A 327 31.58 -10.90 4.86
CA GLU A 327 32.76 -11.59 5.37
C GLU A 327 32.48 -12.29 6.71
N ARG A 328 31.78 -11.62 7.64
CA ARG A 328 31.32 -12.24 8.90
C ARG A 328 30.46 -13.49 8.67
N ILE A 329 29.59 -13.46 7.65
CA ILE A 329 28.78 -14.63 7.28
C ILE A 329 29.65 -15.74 6.70
N MET A 330 30.53 -15.40 5.74
CA MET A 330 31.42 -16.37 5.08
C MET A 330 32.38 -17.03 6.04
N ARG A 331 32.91 -16.29 7.02
CA ARG A 331 33.78 -16.80 8.08
C ARG A 331 33.05 -17.54 9.21
N ARG A 332 31.68 -17.61 9.14
CA ARG A 332 30.83 -18.19 10.17
C ARG A 332 30.95 -17.53 11.55
N GLU A 333 31.26 -16.26 11.59
CA GLU A 333 31.39 -15.45 12.80
C GLU A 333 30.03 -14.86 13.26
N ALA A 334 29.01 -14.93 12.41
CA ALA A 334 27.66 -14.49 12.76
C ALA A 334 26.95 -15.54 13.62
N ALA A 335 26.38 -15.10 14.73
CA ALA A 335 25.59 -15.98 15.58
C ALA A 335 24.31 -16.44 14.87
N LEU A 336 23.83 -17.65 15.21
CA LEU A 336 22.60 -18.21 14.63
C LEU A 336 21.38 -17.26 14.78
N ASP A 337 21.30 -16.60 15.93
CA ASP A 337 20.22 -15.63 16.19
C ASP A 337 20.29 -14.40 15.31
N GLU A 338 21.48 -14.00 14.87
CA GLU A 338 21.66 -12.89 13.92
C GLU A 338 21.24 -13.25 12.50
N LEU A 339 21.23 -14.55 12.15
CA LEU A 339 20.83 -15.08 10.84
C LEU A 339 19.38 -15.57 10.81
N ALA A 340 18.69 -15.52 11.93
CA ALA A 340 17.35 -16.10 12.09
C ALA A 340 16.26 -15.25 11.44
N PHE A 341 15.50 -15.86 10.55
CA PHE A 341 14.22 -15.32 10.12
C PHE A 341 13.16 -15.60 11.18
N ALA A 342 12.28 -14.64 11.48
CA ALA A 342 11.17 -14.78 12.39
C ALA A 342 9.85 -14.51 11.66
N VAL A 343 8.94 -15.47 11.63
CA VAL A 343 7.66 -15.35 10.93
C VAL A 343 6.53 -15.83 11.85
N THR A 344 5.55 -14.96 12.10
CA THR A 344 4.34 -15.33 12.83
C THR A 344 3.34 -16.00 11.88
N LEU A 345 2.82 -17.15 12.27
CA LEU A 345 1.81 -17.87 11.49
C LEU A 345 0.47 -17.15 11.56
N THR A 346 -0.07 -16.81 10.43
CA THR A 346 -1.37 -16.13 10.29
C THR A 346 -2.52 -17.09 10.02
N LYS A 347 -2.22 -18.34 9.64
CA LYS A 347 -3.18 -19.41 9.35
C LYS A 347 -2.57 -20.78 9.64
N ASP A 348 -3.39 -21.81 9.67
CA ASP A 348 -2.90 -23.19 9.86
C ASP A 348 -1.86 -23.53 8.78
N PRO A 349 -0.73 -24.18 9.14
CA PRO A 349 0.29 -24.60 8.17
C PRO A 349 -0.24 -25.42 6.99
N ARG A 350 -1.35 -26.12 7.15
CA ARG A 350 -2.01 -26.91 6.10
C ARG A 350 -2.78 -26.09 5.08
N GLU A 351 -3.14 -24.85 5.44
CA GLU A 351 -3.88 -23.93 4.57
C GLU A 351 -2.99 -23.08 3.65
N TYR A 352 -1.67 -23.25 3.75
CA TYR A 352 -0.74 -22.56 2.86
C TYR A 352 -0.66 -23.28 1.50
N GLU A 353 -1.07 -22.62 0.44
CA GLU A 353 -1.00 -23.15 -0.94
C GLU A 353 0.43 -23.40 -1.41
N LYS A 354 1.39 -22.60 -0.91
CA LYS A 354 2.80 -22.69 -1.28
C LYS A 354 3.63 -23.23 -0.13
N ASP A 355 4.58 -24.10 -0.44
CA ASP A 355 5.54 -24.65 0.52
C ASP A 355 6.65 -23.62 0.82
N VAL A 356 6.28 -22.58 1.58
CA VAL A 356 7.19 -21.47 1.94
C VAL A 356 8.13 -21.87 3.11
N PRO A 357 9.30 -21.21 3.27
CA PRO A 357 10.32 -21.62 4.25
C PRO A 357 9.82 -21.79 5.68
N HIS A 358 9.00 -20.89 6.20
CA HIS A 358 8.47 -21.01 7.55
C HIS A 358 7.50 -22.18 7.73
N VAL A 359 6.73 -22.57 6.69
CA VAL A 359 5.89 -23.77 6.72
C VAL A 359 6.75 -25.04 6.74
N ARG A 360 7.85 -25.07 5.99
CA ARG A 360 8.82 -26.18 6.05
C ARG A 360 9.46 -26.31 7.44
N ALA A 361 9.80 -25.18 8.08
CA ALA A 361 10.30 -25.18 9.45
C ALA A 361 9.25 -25.75 10.44
N VAL A 362 7.97 -25.39 10.28
CA VAL A 362 6.88 -25.96 11.09
C VAL A 362 6.73 -27.47 10.87
N LYS A 363 6.79 -27.95 9.63
CA LYS A 363 6.75 -29.40 9.33
C LYS A 363 7.87 -30.16 10.06
N LEU A 364 9.08 -29.58 10.12
CA LEU A 364 10.20 -30.15 10.86
C LEU A 364 9.94 -30.17 12.38
N LEU A 365 9.43 -29.07 12.95
CA LEU A 365 9.10 -29.00 14.38
C LEU A 365 8.03 -30.02 14.76
N ASN A 366 6.97 -30.14 13.96
CA ASN A 366 5.90 -31.11 14.18
C ASN A 366 6.41 -32.57 14.15
N ARG A 367 7.36 -32.91 13.25
CA ARG A 367 8.00 -34.22 13.21
C ARG A 367 8.81 -34.53 14.46
N LEU A 368 9.34 -33.51 15.12
CA LEU A 368 10.07 -33.61 16.37
C LEU A 368 9.14 -33.57 17.61
N GLY A 369 7.81 -33.67 17.41
CA GLY A 369 6.83 -33.61 18.49
C GLY A 369 6.67 -32.24 19.13
N ILE A 370 7.07 -31.14 18.40
CA ILE A 370 6.93 -29.78 18.88
C ILE A 370 5.74 -29.14 18.14
N PRO A 371 4.57 -29.04 18.79
CA PRO A 371 3.38 -28.49 18.15
C PRO A 371 3.52 -26.98 17.94
N VAL A 372 3.09 -26.48 16.76
CA VAL A 372 3.09 -25.09 16.40
C VAL A 372 1.68 -24.70 15.93
N SER A 373 1.09 -23.68 16.56
CA SER A 373 -0.25 -23.20 16.28
C SER A 373 -0.25 -21.85 15.57
N VAL A 374 -1.41 -21.47 15.03
CA VAL A 374 -1.64 -20.11 14.51
C VAL A 374 -1.35 -19.08 15.59
N GLY A 375 -0.69 -17.97 15.22
CA GLY A 375 -0.20 -16.94 16.15
C GLY A 375 1.20 -17.21 16.71
N SER A 376 1.75 -18.44 16.59
CA SER A 376 3.13 -18.72 16.99
C SER A 376 4.14 -18.08 16.05
N THR A 377 5.22 -17.52 16.59
CA THR A 377 6.36 -17.04 15.81
C THR A 377 7.37 -18.16 15.61
N VAL A 378 7.58 -18.56 14.37
CA VAL A 378 8.56 -19.57 13.96
C VAL A 378 9.86 -18.88 13.60
N ARG A 379 10.94 -19.30 14.27
CA ARG A 379 12.31 -18.84 13.95
C ARG A 379 13.05 -19.94 13.21
N TYR A 380 13.74 -19.58 12.14
CA TYR A 380 14.51 -20.52 11.34
C TYR A 380 15.69 -19.84 10.63
N VAL A 381 16.71 -20.59 10.29
CA VAL A 381 17.77 -20.20 9.38
C VAL A 381 17.66 -20.94 8.06
N LYS A 382 18.22 -20.41 6.99
CA LYS A 382 18.41 -21.17 5.75
C LYS A 382 19.43 -22.28 5.97
N ALA A 383 19.25 -23.43 5.35
CA ALA A 383 20.10 -24.60 5.57
C ALA A 383 20.24 -25.44 4.30
N LYS A 384 21.43 -26.02 4.11
CA LYS A 384 21.76 -27.00 3.05
C LYS A 384 21.26 -28.41 3.39
N ASN A 385 19.96 -28.53 3.63
CA ASN A 385 19.29 -29.81 3.86
C ASN A 385 18.13 -29.96 2.87
N SER A 386 17.46 -31.12 2.86
CA SER A 386 16.32 -31.41 1.97
C SER A 386 15.13 -30.45 2.13
N TYR A 387 15.04 -29.73 3.25
CA TYR A 387 14.01 -28.75 3.54
C TYR A 387 14.43 -27.31 3.21
N GLY A 388 15.72 -27.06 2.98
CA GLY A 388 16.30 -25.73 2.76
C GLY A 388 16.17 -24.79 3.98
N VAL A 389 15.84 -25.31 5.16
CA VAL A 389 15.69 -24.57 6.41
C VAL A 389 16.02 -25.45 7.63
N ALA A 390 16.46 -24.82 8.72
CA ALA A 390 16.57 -25.42 10.03
C ALA A 390 15.86 -24.56 11.07
N PRO A 391 14.84 -25.09 11.79
CA PRO A 391 14.13 -24.34 12.80
C PRO A 391 15.02 -24.07 14.02
N LEU A 392 14.93 -22.87 14.58
CA LEU A 392 15.59 -22.50 15.82
C LEU A 392 14.60 -22.67 16.98
N HIS A 393 14.82 -23.71 17.77
CA HIS A 393 14.01 -24.01 18.94
C HIS A 393 14.91 -24.63 20.02
N PRO A 394 14.68 -24.40 21.32
CA PRO A 394 15.53 -24.95 22.41
C PRO A 394 15.77 -26.46 22.38
N ARG A 395 14.80 -27.22 21.83
CA ARG A 395 14.90 -28.67 21.67
C ARG A 395 15.53 -29.12 20.35
N VAL A 396 15.98 -28.18 19.48
CA VAL A 396 16.55 -28.52 18.17
C VAL A 396 17.99 -28.04 18.10
N ARG A 397 18.91 -28.97 17.96
CA ARG A 397 20.32 -28.64 17.77
C ARG A 397 20.60 -28.40 16.27
N VAL A 398 20.90 -27.14 15.91
CA VAL A 398 21.32 -26.79 14.56
C VAL A 398 22.83 -26.84 14.46
N LYS A 399 23.36 -27.68 13.54
CA LYS A 399 24.79 -27.75 13.28
C LYS A 399 25.21 -26.59 12.37
N PRO A 400 26.29 -25.84 12.68
CA PRO A 400 26.75 -24.72 11.86
C PRO A 400 27.06 -25.10 10.41
N GLU A 401 27.50 -26.32 10.14
CA GLU A 401 27.89 -26.82 8.83
C GLU A 401 26.74 -26.85 7.81
N ILE A 402 25.50 -26.97 8.28
CA ILE A 402 24.32 -27.05 7.42
C ILE A 402 23.73 -25.69 7.09
N ILE A 403 24.24 -24.60 7.65
CA ILE A 403 23.72 -23.25 7.38
C ILE A 403 24.15 -22.83 5.98
N ASP A 404 23.15 -22.28 5.23
CA ASP A 404 23.32 -21.83 3.83
C ASP A 404 23.62 -20.35 3.77
#